data_4af39254c3bce402e725f0e0e83c7643
#
_entry.id   4af39254c3bce402e725f0e0e83c7643
#
_cell.length_a   1.000
_cell.length_b   1.000
_cell.length_c   1.000
_cell.angle_alpha   90.00
_cell.angle_beta   90.00
_cell.angle_gamma   90.00
#
_symmetry.space_group_name_H-M   'P 1'
#
loop_
_entity.id
_entity.type
_entity.pdbx_description
1 polymer ?
#
loop_
_entity_poly.entity_id
_entity_poly.type
_entity_poly.pdbx_seq_one_letter_code
_entity_poly.pdbx_strand_id
1 'polypeptide(L)'
;MDRSEQLFEAAKRVLPGGVNSPVRAFRAVGMAPRFITRADGAYIHDADGRSYIDYVCSWGPMILGHNHPAVREAVEEAVKDGLSFGAPTEREVEIARLMVELVPNIEMVRMVNSGTEAVMSALRLARGATGREKLIKFEGCYHGHSDCMLVNAGSSALAGGHPSSAGVPVGAAKDTLTAQFNDLQSVEVLLNENAGEVAAVIVEPVAANMGVVGPAPGFLEGLRALCDKHGALLIFDEVITGFRLALGGAQEFFGVRADIVTFGKVIGGGMPVGAYCASRALMEQVAPCGSVYQAGTLSGNPVAMAAGLAQLRYLKAHPEVYSGINGYAARLADGLREIAARTGTGVRINQVGSVLSPFFTPDDVNTFTDAKGSDVGKYARYFAGMLERGIYLAPAQFEAMFVSAAHSGEDHRRTLEAAGEVLGAL
;
A
#
# COMPACT_ATOMS: atom_id res chain seq x y z
N MET A 1 10.35 10.89 -31.54
CA MET A 1 10.45 9.99 -30.38
C MET A 1 11.25 10.73 -29.31
N ASP A 2 10.65 11.04 -28.19
CA ASP A 2 11.35 11.70 -27.10
C ASP A 2 12.30 10.72 -26.37
N ARG A 3 13.05 11.20 -25.38
CA ARG A 3 14.06 10.37 -24.70
C ARG A 3 13.42 9.24 -23.89
N SER A 4 12.28 9.52 -23.24
CA SER A 4 11.53 8.51 -22.50
C SER A 4 11.04 7.38 -23.42
N GLU A 5 10.54 7.70 -24.61
CA GLU A 5 10.13 6.69 -25.60
C GLU A 5 11.30 5.83 -26.07
N GLN A 6 12.46 6.46 -26.36
CA GLN A 6 13.69 5.72 -26.74
C GLN A 6 14.13 4.76 -25.64
N LEU A 7 14.11 5.21 -24.37
CA LEU A 7 14.44 4.39 -23.21
C LEU A 7 13.45 3.26 -23.03
N PHE A 8 12.16 3.50 -23.26
CA PHE A 8 11.14 2.45 -23.14
C PHE A 8 11.30 1.37 -24.22
N GLU A 9 11.60 1.76 -25.47
CA GLU A 9 11.90 0.80 -26.53
C GLU A 9 13.17 -0.04 -26.21
N ALA A 10 14.19 0.59 -25.64
CA ALA A 10 15.38 -0.12 -25.19
C ALA A 10 15.06 -1.06 -24.00
N ALA A 11 14.28 -0.60 -23.03
CA ALA A 11 13.90 -1.37 -21.86
C ALA A 11 13.10 -2.63 -22.23
N LYS A 12 12.17 -2.55 -23.18
CA LYS A 12 11.38 -3.70 -23.66
C LYS A 12 12.23 -4.85 -24.23
N ARG A 13 13.46 -4.57 -24.63
CA ARG A 13 14.38 -5.61 -25.16
C ARG A 13 15.03 -6.44 -24.05
N VAL A 14 15.09 -5.92 -22.82
CA VAL A 14 15.83 -6.52 -21.69
C VAL A 14 15.01 -6.70 -20.41
N LEU A 15 13.85 -6.07 -20.34
CA LEU A 15 12.92 -6.15 -19.21
C LEU A 15 11.52 -6.55 -19.72
N PRO A 16 10.84 -7.51 -19.10
CA PRO A 16 9.48 -7.87 -19.46
C PRO A 16 8.54 -6.66 -19.44
N GLY A 17 8.01 -6.28 -20.61
CA GLY A 17 7.17 -5.08 -20.78
C GLY A 17 7.89 -3.76 -20.53
N GLY A 18 9.23 -3.76 -20.45
CA GLY A 18 10.07 -2.57 -20.23
C GLY A 18 10.11 -2.05 -18.78
N VAL A 19 9.63 -2.82 -17.82
CA VAL A 19 9.48 -2.38 -16.42
C VAL A 19 9.74 -3.52 -15.42
N ASN A 20 10.03 -3.15 -14.16
CA ASN A 20 10.17 -4.08 -13.03
C ASN A 20 8.90 -4.20 -12.16
N SER A 21 7.81 -3.50 -12.54
CA SER A 21 6.48 -3.66 -11.94
C SER A 21 5.40 -3.30 -12.98
N PRO A 22 4.36 -4.12 -13.16
CA PRO A 22 3.45 -4.04 -14.32
C PRO A 22 2.76 -2.68 -14.50
N VAL A 23 2.32 -2.04 -13.42
CA VAL A 23 1.60 -0.76 -13.47
C VAL A 23 2.45 0.37 -14.07
N ARG A 24 3.79 0.30 -13.92
CA ARG A 24 4.73 1.31 -14.43
C ARG A 24 4.79 1.36 -15.97
N ALA A 25 4.25 0.36 -16.67
CA ALA A 25 4.24 0.31 -18.14
C ALA A 25 3.17 1.19 -18.79
N PHE A 26 2.31 1.88 -18.02
CA PHE A 26 1.22 2.75 -18.48
C PHE A 26 0.21 2.08 -19.42
N ARG A 27 0.13 0.74 -19.39
CA ARG A 27 -0.77 -0.02 -20.29
C ARG A 27 -2.24 0.32 -20.07
N ALA A 28 -2.64 0.52 -18.81
CA ALA A 28 -4.04 0.82 -18.46
C ALA A 28 -4.50 2.20 -18.96
N VAL A 29 -3.58 3.11 -19.25
CA VAL A 29 -3.87 4.45 -19.78
C VAL A 29 -3.45 4.62 -21.25
N GLY A 30 -2.94 3.58 -21.89
CA GLY A 30 -2.62 3.56 -23.32
C GLY A 30 -1.47 4.48 -23.74
N MET A 31 -0.54 4.79 -22.82
CA MET A 31 0.57 5.72 -23.06
C MET A 31 1.94 5.04 -22.86
N ALA A 32 2.99 5.67 -23.35
CA ALA A 32 4.37 5.33 -22.98
C ALA A 32 4.72 5.94 -21.61
N PRO A 33 5.42 5.18 -20.74
CA PRO A 33 5.81 5.69 -19.42
C PRO A 33 6.87 6.79 -19.53
N ARG A 34 6.90 7.67 -18.52
CA ARG A 34 7.98 8.65 -18.36
C ARG A 34 9.15 8.01 -17.64
N PHE A 35 10.37 8.22 -18.12
CA PHE A 35 11.58 7.76 -17.45
C PHE A 35 12.11 8.88 -16.55
N ILE A 36 12.06 8.65 -15.23
CA ILE A 36 12.40 9.65 -14.23
C ILE A 36 13.90 9.61 -13.95
N THR A 37 14.54 10.79 -13.91
CA THR A 37 15.98 10.95 -13.69
C THR A 37 16.32 11.46 -12.29
N ARG A 38 15.42 12.22 -11.67
CA ARG A 38 15.58 12.74 -10.31
C ARG A 38 14.22 13.09 -9.69
N ALA A 39 14.21 13.21 -8.37
CA ALA A 39 13.05 13.67 -7.63
C ALA A 39 13.48 14.51 -6.44
N ASP A 40 12.69 15.53 -6.08
CA ASP A 40 12.96 16.41 -4.94
C ASP A 40 11.64 17.03 -4.43
N GLY A 41 11.45 17.04 -3.12
CA GLY A 41 10.22 17.54 -2.52
C GLY A 41 8.97 16.84 -3.06
N ALA A 42 8.02 17.61 -3.62
CA ALA A 42 6.80 17.10 -4.25
C ALA A 42 6.97 16.79 -5.75
N TYR A 43 8.18 16.89 -6.30
CA TYR A 43 8.40 16.85 -7.74
C TYR A 43 9.24 15.67 -8.19
N ILE A 44 8.87 15.13 -9.37
CA ILE A 44 9.69 14.22 -10.17
C ILE A 44 10.05 14.87 -11.51
N HIS A 45 11.19 14.49 -12.08
CA HIS A 45 11.71 15.05 -13.31
C HIS A 45 12.06 13.95 -14.29
N ASP A 46 11.55 14.04 -15.52
CA ASP A 46 11.77 13.01 -16.53
C ASP A 46 13.05 13.25 -17.35
N ALA A 47 13.38 12.26 -18.17
CA ALA A 47 14.55 12.28 -19.05
C ALA A 47 14.42 13.30 -20.22
N ASP A 48 13.25 13.88 -20.39
CA ASP A 48 12.96 14.90 -21.40
C ASP A 48 13.00 16.32 -20.82
N GLY A 49 13.38 16.46 -19.54
CA GLY A 49 13.50 17.73 -18.84
C GLY A 49 12.19 18.31 -18.29
N ARG A 50 11.09 17.55 -18.33
CA ARG A 50 9.81 17.97 -17.78
C ARG A 50 9.75 17.69 -16.28
N SER A 51 8.98 18.52 -15.56
CA SER A 51 8.75 18.39 -14.12
C SER A 51 7.29 18.18 -13.83
N TYR A 52 6.99 17.32 -12.85
CA TYR A 52 5.64 16.96 -12.47
C TYR A 52 5.46 17.05 -10.96
N ILE A 53 4.30 17.56 -10.50
CA ILE A 53 3.83 17.38 -9.12
C ILE A 53 3.43 15.91 -8.98
N ASP A 54 4.06 15.20 -8.05
CA ASP A 54 3.95 13.75 -7.92
C ASP A 54 2.97 13.32 -6.82
N TYR A 55 1.81 12.83 -7.23
CA TYR A 55 0.84 12.19 -6.32
C TYR A 55 0.97 10.66 -6.25
N VAL A 56 1.98 10.08 -6.86
CA VAL A 56 2.31 8.66 -6.67
C VAL A 56 3.20 8.47 -5.43
N CYS A 57 4.08 9.42 -5.13
CA CYS A 57 4.96 9.40 -3.96
C CYS A 57 5.68 8.06 -3.81
N SER A 58 6.19 7.49 -4.94
CA SER A 58 6.81 6.16 -5.02
C SER A 58 5.89 5.02 -4.53
N TRP A 59 4.57 5.15 -4.71
CA TRP A 59 3.52 4.23 -4.22
C TRP A 59 3.34 4.27 -2.70
N GLY A 60 3.62 5.43 -2.09
CA GLY A 60 3.33 5.72 -0.69
C GLY A 60 4.51 5.93 0.27
N PRO A 61 5.74 5.43 0.05
CA PRO A 61 6.83 5.60 1.02
C PRO A 61 7.27 7.06 1.23
N MET A 62 7.10 7.94 0.24
CA MET A 62 7.57 9.33 0.29
C MET A 62 6.62 10.25 1.06
N ILE A 63 6.31 9.92 2.32
CA ILE A 63 5.40 10.71 3.16
C ILE A 63 5.96 12.11 3.45
N LEU A 64 7.29 12.25 3.56
CA LEU A 64 7.99 13.53 3.75
C LEU A 64 8.29 14.25 2.43
N GLY A 65 7.99 13.63 1.29
CA GLY A 65 8.44 14.05 -0.04
C GLY A 65 9.73 13.35 -0.45
N HIS A 66 10.12 13.57 -1.71
CA HIS A 66 11.34 13.01 -2.27
C HIS A 66 12.59 13.68 -1.70
N ASN A 67 13.66 12.89 -1.56
CA ASN A 67 14.99 13.37 -1.20
C ASN A 67 15.02 14.21 0.09
N HIS A 68 14.17 13.88 1.07
CA HIS A 68 14.10 14.64 2.32
C HIS A 68 15.46 14.62 3.05
N PRO A 69 16.01 15.80 3.47
CA PRO A 69 17.37 15.89 4.01
C PRO A 69 17.66 14.91 5.15
N ALA A 70 16.77 14.79 6.13
CA ALA A 70 16.97 13.91 7.28
C ALA A 70 17.14 12.43 6.87
N VAL A 71 16.41 11.98 5.84
CA VAL A 71 16.52 10.60 5.34
C VAL A 71 17.77 10.43 4.50
N ARG A 72 18.03 11.37 3.57
CA ARG A 72 19.21 11.34 2.70
C ARG A 72 20.51 11.33 3.51
N GLU A 73 20.68 12.25 4.45
CA GLU A 73 21.87 12.37 5.28
C GLU A 73 22.13 11.11 6.11
N ALA A 74 21.07 10.47 6.64
CA ALA A 74 21.19 9.22 7.36
C ALA A 74 21.67 8.07 6.46
N VAL A 75 21.21 8.03 5.20
CA VAL A 75 21.68 7.06 4.19
C VAL A 75 23.13 7.35 3.81
N GLU A 76 23.49 8.61 3.53
CA GLU A 76 24.85 9.03 3.19
C GLU A 76 25.85 8.66 4.30
N GLU A 77 25.45 8.80 5.56
CA GLU A 77 26.28 8.38 6.69
C GLU A 77 26.40 6.85 6.79
N ALA A 78 25.26 6.15 6.63
CA ALA A 78 25.25 4.68 6.77
C ALA A 78 26.11 3.97 5.71
N VAL A 79 26.16 4.48 4.47
CA VAL A 79 26.94 3.85 3.40
C VAL A 79 28.46 3.94 3.62
N LYS A 80 28.94 4.86 4.46
CA LYS A 80 30.38 4.96 4.81
C LYS A 80 30.86 3.75 5.60
N ASP A 81 29.97 3.13 6.40
CA ASP A 81 30.28 1.94 7.21
C ASP A 81 30.17 0.63 6.40
N GLY A 82 29.58 0.70 5.20
CA GLY A 82 29.36 -0.46 4.32
C GLY A 82 27.86 -0.69 4.03
N LEU A 83 27.60 -1.47 2.97
CA LEU A 83 26.23 -1.64 2.45
C LEU A 83 25.49 -2.83 3.09
N SER A 84 26.20 -3.86 3.54
CA SER A 84 25.61 -5.09 4.11
C SER A 84 26.68 -5.90 4.84
N PHE A 85 26.31 -6.51 5.97
CA PHE A 85 27.30 -7.19 6.82
C PHE A 85 27.05 -8.71 6.95
N GLY A 86 25.83 -9.18 6.68
CA GLY A 86 25.42 -10.56 6.98
C GLY A 86 25.45 -10.89 8.48
N ALA A 87 25.33 -9.86 9.32
CA ALA A 87 25.39 -9.91 10.78
C ALA A 87 24.41 -8.88 11.38
N PRO A 88 23.94 -9.07 12.63
CA PRO A 88 23.06 -8.13 13.32
C PRO A 88 23.71 -6.75 13.50
N THR A 89 22.88 -5.70 13.49
CA THR A 89 23.31 -4.32 13.68
C THR A 89 22.53 -3.62 14.80
N GLU A 90 23.13 -2.58 15.39
CA GLU A 90 22.45 -1.75 16.39
C GLU A 90 21.20 -1.06 15.79
N ARG A 91 21.28 -0.63 14.53
CA ARG A 91 20.17 0.01 13.80
C ARG A 91 18.92 -0.88 13.71
N GLU A 92 19.09 -2.21 13.61
CA GLU A 92 17.95 -3.15 13.65
C GLU A 92 17.25 -3.13 15.01
N VAL A 93 18.03 -3.08 16.11
CA VAL A 93 17.45 -3.01 17.46
C VAL A 93 16.74 -1.68 17.67
N GLU A 94 17.30 -0.57 17.19
CA GLU A 94 16.73 0.76 17.33
C GLU A 94 15.40 0.90 16.59
N ILE A 95 15.33 0.47 15.32
CA ILE A 95 14.08 0.57 14.55
C ILE A 95 13.01 -0.37 15.11
N ALA A 96 13.38 -1.58 15.54
CA ALA A 96 12.43 -2.50 16.17
C ALA A 96 11.87 -1.92 17.48
N ARG A 97 12.70 -1.33 18.34
CA ARG A 97 12.25 -0.63 19.56
C ARG A 97 11.31 0.53 19.24
N LEU A 98 11.68 1.34 18.25
CA LEU A 98 10.86 2.48 17.84
C LEU A 98 9.49 2.03 17.30
N MET A 99 9.45 0.98 16.49
CA MET A 99 8.18 0.43 16.00
C MET A 99 7.32 -0.11 17.14
N VAL A 100 7.89 -0.86 18.08
CA VAL A 100 7.18 -1.36 19.27
C VAL A 100 6.67 -0.23 20.15
N GLU A 101 7.41 0.87 20.26
CA GLU A 101 6.97 2.05 21.00
C GLU A 101 5.77 2.75 20.33
N LEU A 102 5.79 2.85 19.01
CA LEU A 102 4.84 3.67 18.25
C LEU A 102 3.55 2.95 17.86
N VAL A 103 3.63 1.66 17.62
CA VAL A 103 2.49 0.89 17.10
C VAL A 103 1.78 0.15 18.22
N PRO A 104 0.47 0.34 18.39
CA PRO A 104 -0.29 -0.42 19.39
C PRO A 104 -0.23 -1.92 19.16
N ASN A 105 -0.26 -2.69 20.26
CA ASN A 105 -0.46 -4.15 20.25
C ASN A 105 0.63 -4.98 19.58
N ILE A 106 1.85 -4.44 19.37
CA ILE A 106 3.01 -5.22 18.92
C ILE A 106 4.09 -5.23 20.01
N GLU A 107 4.78 -6.36 20.17
CA GLU A 107 5.87 -6.51 21.15
C GLU A 107 7.18 -6.95 20.52
N MET A 108 7.12 -7.52 19.32
CA MET A 108 8.29 -7.95 18.55
C MET A 108 8.10 -7.68 17.05
N VAL A 109 9.23 -7.46 16.38
CA VAL A 109 9.31 -7.13 14.95
C VAL A 109 10.30 -8.07 14.27
N ARG A 110 9.97 -8.54 13.07
CA ARG A 110 10.91 -9.19 12.16
C ARG A 110 10.97 -8.40 10.86
N MET A 111 12.17 -7.91 10.52
CA MET A 111 12.41 -7.21 9.26
C MET A 111 12.54 -8.19 8.10
N VAL A 112 12.05 -7.76 6.93
CA VAL A 112 12.17 -8.43 5.63
C VAL A 112 12.40 -7.35 4.55
N ASN A 113 12.45 -7.72 3.25
CA ASN A 113 12.85 -6.78 2.20
C ASN A 113 11.67 -6.20 1.38
N SER A 114 10.47 -6.67 1.59
CA SER A 114 9.28 -6.20 0.85
C SER A 114 7.98 -6.48 1.60
N GLY A 115 6.90 -5.80 1.21
CA GLY A 115 5.55 -6.10 1.71
C GLY A 115 5.11 -7.53 1.36
N THR A 116 5.49 -8.05 0.19
CA THR A 116 5.23 -9.45 -0.18
C THR A 116 5.85 -10.44 0.80
N GLU A 117 7.13 -10.24 1.17
CA GLU A 117 7.79 -11.08 2.16
C GLU A 117 7.17 -10.94 3.55
N ALA A 118 6.77 -9.73 3.93
CA ALA A 118 6.11 -9.48 5.21
C ALA A 118 4.78 -10.26 5.30
N VAL A 119 3.91 -10.12 4.31
CA VAL A 119 2.64 -10.84 4.25
C VAL A 119 2.85 -12.35 4.17
N MET A 120 3.71 -12.84 3.28
CA MET A 120 4.02 -14.27 3.16
C MET A 120 4.46 -14.86 4.50
N SER A 121 5.27 -14.13 5.26
CA SER A 121 5.77 -14.57 6.57
C SER A 121 4.70 -14.49 7.65
N ALA A 122 3.87 -13.44 7.64
CA ALA A 122 2.73 -13.30 8.55
C ALA A 122 1.70 -14.43 8.39
N LEU A 123 1.37 -14.79 7.13
CA LEU A 123 0.47 -15.90 6.84
C LEU A 123 1.05 -17.25 7.27
N ARG A 124 2.35 -17.47 7.06
CA ARG A 124 3.03 -18.67 7.56
C ARG A 124 3.01 -18.74 9.09
N LEU A 125 3.26 -17.61 9.75
CA LEU A 125 3.16 -17.49 11.21
C LEU A 125 1.74 -17.80 11.69
N ALA A 126 0.72 -17.24 11.07
CA ALA A 126 -0.67 -17.49 11.45
C ALA A 126 -1.04 -18.98 11.32
N ARG A 127 -0.65 -19.63 10.23
CA ARG A 127 -0.84 -21.07 10.04
C ARG A 127 -0.07 -21.90 11.08
N GLY A 128 1.19 -21.54 11.32
CA GLY A 128 2.02 -22.24 12.32
C GLY A 128 1.47 -22.11 13.75
N ALA A 129 0.98 -20.93 14.11
CA ALA A 129 0.45 -20.63 15.43
C ALA A 129 -0.90 -21.30 15.71
N THR A 130 -1.75 -21.40 14.70
CA THR A 130 -3.11 -21.97 14.86
C THR A 130 -3.19 -23.45 14.51
N GLY A 131 -2.21 -24.00 13.78
CA GLY A 131 -2.28 -25.35 13.21
C GLY A 131 -3.32 -25.50 12.11
N ARG A 132 -3.85 -24.38 11.57
CA ARG A 132 -4.92 -24.35 10.57
C ARG A 132 -4.35 -23.93 9.21
N GLU A 133 -5.02 -24.28 8.11
CA GLU A 133 -4.49 -24.08 6.75
C GLU A 133 -5.16 -22.95 5.97
N LYS A 134 -6.47 -22.72 6.19
CA LYS A 134 -7.26 -21.78 5.38
C LYS A 134 -7.04 -20.33 5.78
N LEU A 135 -7.16 -19.46 4.80
CA LEU A 135 -7.08 -18.01 4.95
C LEU A 135 -8.33 -17.37 4.35
N ILE A 136 -8.75 -16.23 4.88
CA ILE A 136 -9.74 -15.36 4.25
C ILE A 136 -9.04 -14.04 3.86
N LYS A 137 -9.20 -13.63 2.61
CA LYS A 137 -8.83 -12.30 2.10
C LYS A 137 -10.05 -11.61 1.49
N PHE A 138 -9.88 -10.37 1.05
CA PHE A 138 -10.97 -9.61 0.44
C PHE A 138 -10.75 -9.40 -1.06
N GLU A 139 -11.85 -9.45 -1.83
CA GLU A 139 -11.83 -9.11 -3.26
C GLU A 139 -11.35 -7.66 -3.44
N GLY A 140 -10.48 -7.43 -4.42
CA GLY A 140 -9.90 -6.12 -4.68
C GLY A 140 -8.70 -5.75 -3.82
N CYS A 141 -8.49 -6.40 -2.66
CA CYS A 141 -7.31 -6.18 -1.83
C CYS A 141 -6.08 -6.91 -2.39
N TYR A 142 -4.92 -6.26 -2.29
CA TYR A 142 -3.62 -6.79 -2.72
C TYR A 142 -2.68 -6.99 -1.53
N HIS A 143 -2.14 -8.19 -1.42
CA HIS A 143 -1.29 -8.60 -0.30
C HIS A 143 0.06 -9.17 -0.77
N GLY A 144 0.62 -8.57 -1.82
CA GLY A 144 1.84 -9.08 -2.46
C GLY A 144 1.56 -10.23 -3.45
N HIS A 145 2.63 -10.81 -3.97
CA HIS A 145 2.55 -11.78 -5.07
C HIS A 145 3.00 -13.19 -4.68
N SER A 146 2.87 -13.58 -3.42
CA SER A 146 3.00 -14.99 -3.03
C SER A 146 1.82 -15.80 -3.60
N ASP A 147 2.07 -17.04 -3.99
CA ASP A 147 1.10 -17.88 -4.70
C ASP A 147 -0.27 -17.97 -4.01
N CYS A 148 -0.29 -18.11 -2.67
CA CYS A 148 -1.54 -18.16 -1.92
C CYS A 148 -2.33 -16.85 -1.88
N MET A 149 -1.73 -15.72 -2.27
CA MET A 149 -2.41 -14.41 -2.34
C MET A 149 -2.82 -14.02 -3.76
N LEU A 150 -2.32 -14.71 -4.78
CA LEU A 150 -2.71 -14.52 -6.19
C LEU A 150 -3.96 -15.33 -6.50
N VAL A 151 -5.07 -14.94 -5.89
CA VAL A 151 -6.34 -15.66 -5.92
C VAL A 151 -7.46 -14.70 -6.28
N ASN A 152 -8.31 -15.13 -7.21
CA ASN A 152 -9.57 -14.46 -7.55
C ASN A 152 -10.71 -15.00 -6.68
N ALA A 153 -11.74 -14.20 -6.50
CA ALA A 153 -13.02 -14.67 -6.00
C ALA A 153 -13.55 -15.78 -6.91
N GLY A 154 -13.94 -16.90 -6.33
CA GLY A 154 -14.67 -17.96 -7.05
C GLY A 154 -16.04 -17.47 -7.52
N SER A 155 -16.64 -18.16 -8.50
CA SER A 155 -18.02 -17.89 -8.97
C SER A 155 -19.09 -18.12 -7.90
N SER A 156 -18.74 -18.77 -6.79
CA SER A 156 -19.51 -18.82 -5.55
C SER A 156 -18.56 -18.52 -4.38
N ALA A 157 -19.00 -17.74 -3.40
CA ALA A 157 -18.24 -17.45 -2.17
C ALA A 157 -17.83 -18.71 -1.41
N LEU A 158 -18.40 -19.86 -1.76
CA LEU A 158 -18.21 -21.19 -1.15
C LEU A 158 -17.11 -22.02 -1.82
N ALA A 159 -16.64 -21.65 -3.02
CA ALA A 159 -15.58 -22.37 -3.70
C ALA A 159 -14.22 -21.82 -3.27
N GLY A 160 -13.27 -22.71 -2.97
CA GLY A 160 -11.86 -22.34 -2.72
C GLY A 160 -11.31 -21.49 -3.87
N GLY A 161 -10.31 -20.66 -3.56
CA GLY A 161 -9.76 -19.67 -4.49
C GLY A 161 -9.25 -20.27 -5.79
N HIS A 162 -9.49 -19.58 -6.89
CA HIS A 162 -8.90 -19.89 -8.20
C HIS A 162 -7.67 -19.03 -8.45
N PRO A 163 -6.57 -19.59 -9.01
CA PRO A 163 -5.41 -18.82 -9.36
C PRO A 163 -5.75 -17.62 -10.25
N SER A 164 -5.25 -16.44 -9.90
CA SER A 164 -5.37 -15.21 -10.70
C SER A 164 -4.18 -14.96 -11.62
N SER A 165 -3.18 -15.83 -11.55
CA SER A 165 -1.97 -15.76 -12.37
C SER A 165 -1.63 -17.12 -12.95
N ALA A 166 -1.16 -17.14 -14.19
CA ALA A 166 -0.50 -18.31 -14.75
C ALA A 166 0.71 -18.69 -13.87
N GLY A 167 0.94 -19.98 -13.70
CA GLY A 167 2.04 -20.52 -12.89
C GLY A 167 1.70 -20.72 -11.40
N VAL A 168 0.60 -20.21 -10.91
CA VAL A 168 0.13 -20.51 -9.55
C VAL A 168 -0.60 -21.86 -9.55
N PRO A 169 -0.11 -22.87 -8.81
CA PRO A 169 -0.78 -24.16 -8.76
C PRO A 169 -2.09 -24.08 -7.97
N VAL A 170 -3.09 -24.84 -8.39
CA VAL A 170 -4.39 -24.90 -7.70
C VAL A 170 -4.22 -25.23 -6.21
N GLY A 171 -3.28 -26.13 -5.89
CA GLY A 171 -2.97 -26.49 -4.50
C GLY A 171 -2.49 -25.34 -3.62
N ALA A 172 -1.88 -24.29 -4.18
CA ALA A 172 -1.47 -23.11 -3.43
C ALA A 172 -2.62 -22.13 -3.20
N ALA A 173 -3.60 -22.11 -4.11
CA ALA A 173 -4.73 -21.17 -4.09
C ALA A 173 -5.95 -21.70 -3.33
N LYS A 174 -6.17 -23.01 -3.30
CA LYS A 174 -7.41 -23.66 -2.83
C LYS A 174 -7.80 -23.33 -1.38
N ASP A 175 -6.81 -23.05 -0.52
CA ASP A 175 -7.00 -22.79 0.90
C ASP A 175 -7.11 -21.29 1.21
N THR A 176 -7.21 -20.45 0.18
CA THR A 176 -7.47 -19.02 0.32
C THR A 176 -8.88 -18.70 -0.15
N LEU A 177 -9.71 -18.34 0.81
CA LEU A 177 -11.10 -17.96 0.60
C LEU A 177 -11.19 -16.44 0.36
N THR A 178 -12.17 -16.00 -0.42
CA THR A 178 -12.33 -14.58 -0.74
C THR A 178 -13.69 -14.07 -0.28
N ALA A 179 -13.68 -13.09 0.62
CA ALA A 179 -14.86 -12.36 1.09
C ALA A 179 -15.03 -11.03 0.34
N GLN A 180 -16.16 -10.37 0.52
CA GLN A 180 -16.40 -9.02 0.01
C GLN A 180 -15.95 -7.98 1.04
N PHE A 181 -15.22 -6.96 0.61
CA PHE A 181 -14.84 -5.84 1.47
C PHE A 181 -16.09 -5.04 1.88
N ASN A 182 -16.17 -4.64 3.15
CA ASN A 182 -17.33 -3.98 3.76
C ASN A 182 -18.59 -4.88 3.93
N ASP A 183 -18.44 -6.20 3.80
CA ASP A 183 -19.52 -7.18 4.03
C ASP A 183 -19.11 -8.22 5.08
N LEU A 184 -19.49 -7.96 6.34
CA LEU A 184 -19.25 -8.89 7.46
C LEU A 184 -19.99 -10.22 7.30
N GLN A 185 -21.15 -10.21 6.63
CA GLN A 185 -21.92 -11.43 6.42
C GLN A 185 -21.16 -12.43 5.55
N SER A 186 -20.49 -11.94 4.50
CA SER A 186 -19.65 -12.80 3.64
C SER A 186 -18.52 -13.47 4.42
N VAL A 187 -17.92 -12.76 5.39
CA VAL A 187 -16.87 -13.31 6.25
C VAL A 187 -17.45 -14.33 7.23
N GLU A 188 -18.59 -14.03 7.87
CA GLU A 188 -19.23 -14.93 8.83
C GLU A 188 -19.65 -16.25 8.17
N VAL A 189 -20.19 -16.21 6.96
CA VAL A 189 -20.53 -17.41 6.18
C VAL A 189 -19.29 -18.28 5.97
N LEU A 190 -18.18 -17.69 5.48
CA LEU A 190 -16.93 -18.42 5.24
C LEU A 190 -16.35 -19.02 6.52
N LEU A 191 -16.40 -18.30 7.65
CA LEU A 191 -15.92 -18.79 8.94
C LEU A 191 -16.78 -19.95 9.47
N ASN A 192 -18.11 -19.87 9.30
CA ASN A 192 -19.03 -20.94 9.75
C ASN A 192 -18.86 -22.21 8.91
N GLU A 193 -18.76 -22.08 7.58
CA GLU A 193 -18.59 -23.23 6.67
C GLU A 193 -17.23 -23.90 6.79
N ASN A 194 -16.23 -23.17 7.30
CA ASN A 194 -14.87 -23.65 7.52
C ASN A 194 -14.50 -23.61 9.01
N ALA A 195 -15.45 -23.98 9.87
CA ALA A 195 -15.30 -23.90 11.31
C ALA A 195 -14.05 -24.67 11.79
N GLY A 196 -13.16 -23.96 12.49
CA GLY A 196 -11.92 -24.55 13.01
C GLY A 196 -10.80 -24.75 11.98
N GLU A 197 -11.00 -24.36 10.71
CA GLU A 197 -9.99 -24.53 9.65
C GLU A 197 -9.30 -23.21 9.23
N VAL A 198 -9.93 -22.07 9.52
CA VAL A 198 -9.38 -20.75 9.15
C VAL A 198 -8.31 -20.31 10.14
N ALA A 199 -7.07 -20.16 9.63
CA ALA A 199 -5.93 -19.66 10.40
C ALA A 199 -6.03 -18.16 10.64
N ALA A 200 -6.36 -17.39 9.58
CA ALA A 200 -6.41 -15.94 9.65
C ALA A 200 -7.36 -15.31 8.64
N VAL A 201 -7.83 -14.11 8.99
CA VAL A 201 -8.45 -13.15 8.09
C VAL A 201 -7.44 -12.03 7.87
N ILE A 202 -7.06 -11.76 6.60
CA ILE A 202 -6.15 -10.66 6.25
C ILE A 202 -6.93 -9.56 5.54
N VAL A 203 -6.71 -8.30 5.95
CA VAL A 203 -7.39 -7.13 5.40
C VAL A 203 -6.44 -5.94 5.28
N GLU A 204 -6.54 -5.17 4.20
CA GLU A 204 -6.05 -3.79 4.17
C GLU A 204 -7.05 -2.93 4.97
N PRO A 205 -6.69 -2.29 6.09
CA PRO A 205 -7.64 -1.48 6.87
C PRO A 205 -8.30 -0.36 6.07
N VAL A 206 -7.57 0.17 5.10
CA VAL A 206 -8.09 0.97 3.98
C VAL A 206 -7.60 0.28 2.72
N ALA A 207 -8.51 -0.24 1.93
CA ALA A 207 -8.16 -0.83 0.66
C ALA A 207 -7.68 0.28 -0.30
N ALA A 208 -6.46 0.15 -0.82
CA ALA A 208 -5.82 1.16 -1.66
C ALA A 208 -5.26 0.57 -2.98
N ASN A 209 -5.59 -0.70 -3.26
CA ASN A 209 -5.24 -1.40 -4.50
C ASN A 209 -6.46 -1.67 -5.41
N MET A 210 -7.61 -1.13 -5.04
CA MET A 210 -8.83 -1.06 -5.86
C MET A 210 -9.31 0.40 -6.04
N GLY A 211 -8.39 1.36 -5.96
CA GLY A 211 -8.64 2.72 -5.57
C GLY A 211 -8.79 2.80 -4.04
N VAL A 212 -9.03 3.99 -3.51
CA VAL A 212 -9.19 4.16 -2.06
C VAL A 212 -10.62 3.83 -1.65
N VAL A 213 -10.79 2.71 -0.95
CA VAL A 213 -12.06 2.32 -0.33
C VAL A 213 -11.86 2.17 1.17
N GLY A 214 -12.47 3.07 1.94
CA GLY A 214 -12.42 3.04 3.40
C GLY A 214 -13.30 1.95 3.98
N PRO A 215 -13.01 1.50 5.22
CA PRO A 215 -13.89 0.59 5.93
C PRO A 215 -15.20 1.29 6.28
N ALA A 216 -16.33 0.61 6.07
CA ALA A 216 -17.62 1.07 6.56
C ALA A 216 -17.62 1.11 8.10
N PRO A 217 -18.42 1.99 8.72
CA PRO A 217 -18.54 2.03 10.17
C PRO A 217 -18.86 0.65 10.77
N GLY A 218 -18.06 0.19 11.72
CA GLY A 218 -18.21 -1.10 12.38
C GLY A 218 -17.62 -2.30 11.63
N PHE A 219 -17.07 -2.11 10.43
CA PHE A 219 -16.52 -3.23 9.65
C PHE A 219 -15.28 -3.85 10.30
N LEU A 220 -14.29 -3.03 10.67
CA LEU A 220 -13.05 -3.54 11.29
C LEU A 220 -13.31 -4.12 12.68
N GLU A 221 -14.16 -3.50 13.47
CA GLU A 221 -14.60 -3.99 14.78
C GLU A 221 -15.35 -5.33 14.65
N GLY A 222 -16.20 -5.45 13.62
CA GLY A 222 -16.90 -6.68 13.30
C GLY A 222 -15.95 -7.81 12.88
N LEU A 223 -14.93 -7.51 12.09
CA LEU A 223 -13.86 -8.47 11.73
C LEU A 223 -13.13 -8.97 12.98
N ARG A 224 -12.78 -8.06 13.91
CA ARG A 224 -12.14 -8.44 15.16
C ARG A 224 -13.04 -9.39 15.96
N ALA A 225 -14.31 -9.05 16.12
CA ALA A 225 -15.26 -9.87 16.86
C ALA A 225 -15.48 -11.25 16.21
N LEU A 226 -15.55 -11.33 14.89
CA LEU A 226 -15.67 -12.60 14.16
C LEU A 226 -14.41 -13.45 14.31
N CYS A 227 -13.23 -12.86 14.21
CA CYS A 227 -11.97 -13.57 14.43
C CYS A 227 -11.89 -14.14 15.86
N ASP A 228 -12.24 -13.35 16.87
CA ASP A 228 -12.27 -13.79 18.27
C ASP A 228 -13.26 -14.96 18.47
N LYS A 229 -14.47 -14.84 17.93
CA LYS A 229 -15.52 -15.88 18.02
C LYS A 229 -15.08 -17.23 17.44
N HIS A 230 -14.34 -17.21 16.32
CA HIS A 230 -13.92 -18.41 15.58
C HIS A 230 -12.49 -18.85 15.90
N GLY A 231 -11.75 -18.09 16.72
CA GLY A 231 -10.36 -18.36 17.06
C GLY A 231 -9.43 -18.26 15.84
N ALA A 232 -9.77 -17.44 14.85
CA ALA A 232 -8.91 -17.07 13.73
C ALA A 232 -8.10 -15.83 14.10
N LEU A 233 -6.89 -15.67 13.52
CA LEU A 233 -6.11 -14.47 13.73
C LEU A 233 -6.55 -13.38 12.78
N LEU A 234 -6.61 -12.12 13.25
CA LEU A 234 -6.79 -10.95 12.38
C LEU A 234 -5.43 -10.39 11.98
N ILE A 235 -5.19 -10.27 10.67
CA ILE A 235 -3.98 -9.67 10.12
C ILE A 235 -4.35 -8.33 9.47
N PHE A 236 -3.77 -7.23 9.96
CA PHE A 236 -3.81 -5.97 9.26
C PHE A 236 -2.62 -5.85 8.32
N ASP A 237 -2.91 -5.79 7.02
CA ASP A 237 -1.92 -5.39 6.04
C ASP A 237 -1.81 -3.87 6.03
N GLU A 238 -0.85 -3.38 6.80
CA GLU A 238 -0.52 -1.96 6.92
C GLU A 238 0.67 -1.54 6.04
N VAL A 239 0.92 -2.25 4.97
CA VAL A 239 1.99 -1.87 4.02
C VAL A 239 1.75 -0.47 3.42
N ILE A 240 0.49 -0.06 3.24
CA ILE A 240 0.13 1.31 2.81
C ILE A 240 -0.21 2.20 4.00
N THR A 241 -1.05 1.74 4.92
CA THR A 241 -1.63 2.55 6.00
C THR A 241 -0.69 2.79 7.18
N GLY A 242 0.26 1.89 7.39
CA GLY A 242 1.21 1.96 8.49
C GLY A 242 2.09 3.21 8.45
N PHE A 243 2.13 3.94 9.55
CA PHE A 243 2.83 5.23 9.68
C PHE A 243 2.37 6.31 8.68
N ARG A 244 1.29 6.06 7.93
CA ARG A 244 0.72 7.02 7.00
C ARG A 244 -0.57 7.64 7.51
N LEU A 245 -1.50 6.86 8.02
CA LEU A 245 -2.76 7.39 8.55
C LEU A 245 -2.57 8.09 9.90
N ALA A 246 -1.76 7.50 10.75
CA ALA A 246 -1.32 8.01 12.04
C ALA A 246 0.08 7.45 12.34
N LEU A 247 0.71 7.91 13.41
CA LEU A 247 2.04 7.44 13.83
C LEU A 247 2.02 5.95 14.21
N GLY A 248 0.94 5.48 14.84
CA GLY A 248 0.70 4.07 15.16
C GLY A 248 -0.10 3.32 14.08
N GLY A 249 -0.21 3.89 12.86
CA GLY A 249 -0.88 3.28 11.72
C GLY A 249 -2.41 3.23 11.82
N ALA A 250 -3.01 2.28 11.12
CA ALA A 250 -4.46 2.11 11.09
C ALA A 250 -5.03 1.62 12.43
N GLN A 251 -4.27 0.87 13.22
CA GLN A 251 -4.68 0.45 14.55
C GLN A 251 -4.97 1.64 15.47
N GLU A 252 -4.11 2.67 15.44
CA GLU A 252 -4.33 3.93 16.15
C GLU A 252 -5.49 4.70 15.53
N PHE A 253 -5.52 4.82 14.21
CA PHE A 253 -6.48 5.65 13.49
C PHE A 253 -7.94 5.16 13.65
N PHE A 254 -8.16 3.85 13.63
CA PHE A 254 -9.50 3.24 13.74
C PHE A 254 -9.81 2.68 15.14
N GLY A 255 -8.83 2.61 16.04
CA GLY A 255 -9.03 2.07 17.38
C GLY A 255 -9.23 0.54 17.44
N VAL A 256 -8.90 -0.18 16.38
CA VAL A 256 -9.04 -1.64 16.26
C VAL A 256 -7.68 -2.32 16.27
N ARG A 257 -7.52 -3.41 17.01
CA ARG A 257 -6.24 -4.14 17.15
C ARG A 257 -6.26 -5.45 16.37
N ALA A 258 -5.22 -5.68 15.59
CA ALA A 258 -4.97 -6.94 14.92
C ALA A 258 -4.01 -7.83 15.74
N ASP A 259 -4.01 -9.14 15.48
CA ASP A 259 -3.07 -10.07 16.11
C ASP A 259 -1.69 -10.00 15.46
N ILE A 260 -1.65 -9.80 14.13
CA ILE A 260 -0.43 -9.65 13.34
C ILE A 260 -0.59 -8.42 12.46
N VAL A 261 0.49 -7.64 12.32
CA VAL A 261 0.52 -6.45 11.45
C VAL A 261 1.69 -6.56 10.50
N THR A 262 1.47 -6.24 9.22
CA THR A 262 2.54 -6.17 8.22
C THR A 262 2.80 -4.73 7.79
N PHE A 263 4.06 -4.38 7.62
CA PHE A 263 4.51 -3.06 7.23
C PHE A 263 5.44 -3.11 6.01
N GLY A 264 5.56 -1.98 5.34
CA GLY A 264 6.47 -1.74 4.23
C GLY A 264 6.54 -0.25 3.93
N LYS A 265 6.88 0.11 2.71
CA LYS A 265 6.80 1.49 2.20
C LYS A 265 7.37 2.55 3.15
N VAL A 266 6.53 3.20 3.97
CA VAL A 266 6.93 4.29 4.88
C VAL A 266 8.07 3.89 5.81
N ILE A 267 8.07 2.66 6.35
CA ILE A 267 9.13 2.21 7.27
C ILE A 267 10.51 2.10 6.62
N GLY A 268 10.61 2.23 5.31
CA GLY A 268 11.87 2.16 4.56
C GLY A 268 12.43 3.51 4.13
N GLY A 269 11.67 4.61 4.25
CA GLY A 269 12.15 5.92 3.79
C GLY A 269 12.56 5.97 2.31
N GLY A 270 12.02 5.06 1.48
CA GLY A 270 12.36 4.88 0.06
C GLY A 270 13.27 3.68 -0.23
N MET A 271 13.83 3.04 0.79
CA MET A 271 14.63 1.82 0.64
C MET A 271 13.74 0.56 0.63
N PRO A 272 14.17 -0.54 -0.03
CA PRO A 272 13.46 -1.82 0.01
C PRO A 272 13.41 -2.37 1.44
N VAL A 273 12.20 -2.53 1.97
CA VAL A 273 11.96 -3.04 3.31
C VAL A 273 10.53 -3.54 3.47
N GLY A 274 10.34 -4.48 4.36
CA GLY A 274 9.09 -4.87 4.95
C GLY A 274 9.30 -5.30 6.39
N ALA A 275 8.22 -5.49 7.13
CA ALA A 275 8.26 -6.07 8.46
C ALA A 275 6.94 -6.77 8.77
N TYR A 276 6.97 -7.78 9.64
CA TYR A 276 5.78 -8.33 10.28
C TYR A 276 5.99 -8.36 11.79
N CYS A 277 4.92 -8.08 12.50
CA CYS A 277 4.96 -7.78 13.91
C CYS A 277 3.76 -8.39 14.62
N ALA A 278 3.92 -8.80 15.86
CA ALA A 278 2.84 -9.32 16.70
C ALA A 278 3.22 -9.26 18.18
N SER A 279 2.37 -9.87 19.03
CA SER A 279 2.71 -10.16 20.42
C SER A 279 3.94 -11.08 20.51
N ARG A 280 4.63 -11.04 21.64
CA ARG A 280 5.79 -11.91 21.91
C ARG A 280 5.44 -13.39 21.73
N ALA A 281 4.29 -13.80 22.25
CA ALA A 281 3.83 -15.19 22.18
C ALA A 281 3.69 -15.73 20.74
N LEU A 282 3.26 -14.87 19.80
CA LEU A 282 3.22 -15.21 18.38
C LEU A 282 4.61 -15.18 17.76
N MET A 283 5.37 -14.10 17.98
CA MET A 283 6.66 -13.91 17.32
C MET A 283 7.75 -14.89 17.77
N GLU A 284 7.71 -15.41 18.99
CA GLU A 284 8.61 -16.45 19.47
C GLU A 284 8.40 -17.82 18.78
N GLN A 285 7.33 -17.99 18.01
CA GLN A 285 7.17 -19.16 17.14
C GLN A 285 8.02 -19.08 15.86
N VAL A 286 8.59 -17.91 15.55
CA VAL A 286 9.48 -17.72 14.40
C VAL A 286 10.88 -18.20 14.75
N ALA A 287 11.51 -18.92 13.82
CA ALA A 287 12.91 -19.36 13.97
C ALA A 287 13.86 -18.15 14.23
N PRO A 288 14.87 -18.27 15.13
CA PRO A 288 15.36 -19.50 15.78
C PRO A 288 14.64 -19.88 17.08
N CYS A 289 13.68 -19.07 17.58
CA CYS A 289 12.98 -19.36 18.82
C CYS A 289 11.97 -20.53 18.64
N GLY A 290 11.24 -20.52 17.53
CA GLY A 290 10.24 -21.55 17.18
C GLY A 290 10.55 -22.22 15.85
N SER A 291 9.55 -22.91 15.29
CA SER A 291 9.67 -23.73 14.09
C SER A 291 9.21 -23.01 12.80
N VAL A 292 8.59 -21.85 12.89
CA VAL A 292 8.12 -21.09 11.71
C VAL A 292 9.31 -20.44 11.04
N TYR A 293 9.69 -20.93 9.86
CA TYR A 293 10.90 -20.50 9.19
C TYR A 293 10.72 -19.23 8.37
N GLN A 294 11.64 -18.28 8.54
CA GLN A 294 11.85 -17.11 7.68
C GLN A 294 13.34 -16.76 7.70
N ALA A 295 13.89 -16.41 6.54
CA ALA A 295 15.26 -15.90 6.39
C ALA A 295 15.34 -14.91 5.25
N GLY A 296 16.33 -14.03 5.27
CA GLY A 296 16.63 -13.07 4.21
C GLY A 296 18.01 -12.49 4.37
N THR A 297 18.87 -12.65 3.36
CA THR A 297 20.24 -12.15 3.36
C THR A 297 20.34 -10.65 3.65
N LEU A 298 19.39 -9.87 3.15
CA LEU A 298 19.36 -8.40 3.28
C LEU A 298 18.30 -7.91 4.27
N SER A 299 17.61 -8.81 4.98
CA SER A 299 16.68 -8.43 6.04
C SER A 299 17.42 -7.67 7.15
N GLY A 300 16.94 -6.46 7.48
CA GLY A 300 17.66 -5.61 8.44
C GLY A 300 18.90 -4.91 7.84
N ASN A 301 18.96 -4.76 6.51
CA ASN A 301 20.06 -4.05 5.84
C ASN A 301 20.34 -2.69 6.50
N PRO A 302 21.62 -2.38 6.86
CA PRO A 302 21.97 -1.20 7.65
C PRO A 302 21.58 0.12 6.99
N VAL A 303 21.61 0.20 5.66
CA VAL A 303 21.23 1.41 4.91
C VAL A 303 19.70 1.59 4.92
N ALA A 304 18.95 0.51 4.72
CA ALA A 304 17.50 0.54 4.81
C ALA A 304 17.02 0.86 6.24
N MET A 305 17.68 0.30 7.26
CA MET A 305 17.38 0.61 8.67
C MET A 305 17.68 2.09 8.99
N ALA A 306 18.78 2.64 8.49
CA ALA A 306 19.10 4.06 8.68
C ALA A 306 18.06 4.99 8.05
N ALA A 307 17.64 4.70 6.82
CA ALA A 307 16.59 5.46 6.14
C ALA A 307 15.25 5.41 6.91
N GLY A 308 14.83 4.20 7.30
CA GLY A 308 13.60 3.99 8.06
C GLY A 308 13.62 4.68 9.43
N LEU A 309 14.71 4.52 10.19
CA LEU A 309 14.89 5.20 11.48
C LEU A 309 14.80 6.72 11.36
N ALA A 310 15.49 7.29 10.37
CA ALA A 310 15.45 8.74 10.15
C ALA A 310 14.03 9.22 9.84
N GLN A 311 13.30 8.52 8.97
CA GLN A 311 11.92 8.86 8.64
C GLN A 311 10.98 8.73 9.83
N LEU A 312 11.00 7.60 10.55
CA LEU A 312 10.12 7.37 11.70
C LEU A 312 10.43 8.31 12.88
N ARG A 313 11.71 8.59 13.14
CA ARG A 313 12.12 9.58 14.15
C ARG A 313 11.64 10.99 13.79
N TYR A 314 11.75 11.36 12.52
CA TYR A 314 11.24 12.64 12.04
C TYR A 314 9.72 12.74 12.23
N LEU A 315 8.95 11.73 11.81
CA LEU A 315 7.50 11.70 12.00
C LEU A 315 7.09 11.76 13.47
N LYS A 316 7.82 11.08 14.35
CA LYS A 316 7.60 11.13 15.82
C LYS A 316 7.85 12.52 16.38
N ALA A 317 8.90 13.20 15.93
CA ALA A 317 9.27 14.54 16.38
C ALA A 317 8.38 15.65 15.78
N HIS A 318 7.68 15.37 14.68
CA HIS A 318 6.88 16.30 13.90
C HIS A 318 5.45 15.79 13.66
N PRO A 319 4.62 15.65 14.72
CA PRO A 319 3.26 15.14 14.59
C PRO A 319 2.36 16.03 13.71
N GLU A 320 2.70 17.31 13.53
CA GLU A 320 2.04 18.25 12.63
C GLU A 320 2.07 17.80 11.16
N VAL A 321 2.99 16.92 10.76
CA VAL A 321 3.03 16.32 9.42
C VAL A 321 1.69 15.66 9.10
N TYR A 322 1.12 14.89 10.04
CA TYR A 322 -0.15 14.19 9.81
C TYR A 322 -1.33 15.15 9.62
N SER A 323 -1.46 16.18 10.45
CA SER A 323 -2.52 17.19 10.26
C SER A 323 -2.32 17.97 8.97
N GLY A 324 -1.07 18.24 8.58
CA GLY A 324 -0.72 18.92 7.34
C GLY A 324 -1.12 18.12 6.09
N ILE A 325 -0.67 16.87 5.97
CA ILE A 325 -0.96 16.02 4.80
C ILE A 325 -2.44 15.62 4.72
N ASN A 326 -3.08 15.33 5.86
CA ASN A 326 -4.49 14.99 5.90
C ASN A 326 -5.37 16.19 5.54
N GLY A 327 -5.04 17.39 6.06
CA GLY A 327 -5.73 18.62 5.71
C GLY A 327 -5.55 19.02 4.26
N TYR A 328 -4.37 18.81 3.68
CA TYR A 328 -4.14 19.00 2.25
C TYR A 328 -5.01 18.05 1.40
N ALA A 329 -5.00 16.76 1.73
CA ALA A 329 -5.78 15.75 1.00
C ALA A 329 -7.28 16.02 1.07
N ALA A 330 -7.80 16.43 2.24
CA ALA A 330 -9.20 16.80 2.40
C ALA A 330 -9.59 17.99 1.50
N ARG A 331 -8.81 19.09 1.53
CA ARG A 331 -9.07 20.25 0.65
C ARG A 331 -8.96 19.89 -0.84
N LEU A 332 -8.00 19.02 -1.22
CA LEU A 332 -7.88 18.55 -2.60
C LEU A 332 -9.09 17.73 -3.01
N ALA A 333 -9.55 16.81 -2.15
CA ALA A 333 -10.73 16.01 -2.42
C ALA A 333 -12.00 16.88 -2.56
N ASP A 334 -12.18 17.87 -1.69
CA ASP A 334 -13.32 18.80 -1.75
C ASP A 334 -13.29 19.64 -3.03
N GLY A 335 -12.13 20.20 -3.39
CA GLY A 335 -11.96 20.93 -4.63
C GLY A 335 -12.23 20.08 -5.88
N LEU A 336 -11.80 18.81 -5.90
CA LEU A 336 -12.12 17.89 -6.99
C LEU A 336 -13.62 17.56 -7.06
N ARG A 337 -14.32 17.40 -5.91
CA ARG A 337 -15.77 17.20 -5.85
C ARG A 337 -16.53 18.41 -6.40
N GLU A 338 -16.13 19.62 -6.02
CA GLU A 338 -16.70 20.87 -6.53
C GLU A 338 -16.52 21.00 -8.05
N ILE A 339 -15.34 20.67 -8.57
CA ILE A 339 -15.05 20.69 -10.01
C ILE A 339 -15.93 19.66 -10.72
N ALA A 340 -16.01 18.42 -10.22
CA ALA A 340 -16.82 17.37 -10.81
C ALA A 340 -18.32 17.78 -10.87
N ALA A 341 -18.83 18.39 -9.80
CA ALA A 341 -20.19 18.90 -9.77
C ALA A 341 -20.42 20.04 -10.78
N ARG A 342 -19.48 20.98 -10.89
CA ARG A 342 -19.57 22.12 -11.83
C ARG A 342 -19.46 21.69 -13.29
N THR A 343 -18.65 20.71 -13.61
CA THR A 343 -18.46 20.19 -14.97
C THR A 343 -19.51 19.17 -15.40
N GLY A 344 -20.32 18.67 -14.45
CA GLY A 344 -21.27 17.59 -14.70
C GLY A 344 -20.62 16.24 -14.95
N THR A 345 -19.32 16.12 -14.69
CA THR A 345 -18.58 14.87 -14.87
C THR A 345 -18.89 13.94 -13.70
N GLY A 346 -19.46 12.76 -13.99
CA GLY A 346 -19.77 11.76 -12.97
C GLY A 346 -18.48 11.18 -12.35
N VAL A 347 -17.95 11.85 -11.32
CA VAL A 347 -16.72 11.45 -10.60
C VAL A 347 -16.98 11.45 -9.10
N ARG A 348 -16.68 10.33 -8.44
CA ARG A 348 -16.64 10.22 -6.97
C ARG A 348 -15.21 10.34 -6.48
N ILE A 349 -15.01 11.03 -5.37
CA ILE A 349 -13.71 11.18 -4.74
C ILE A 349 -13.77 10.53 -3.38
N ASN A 350 -13.12 9.40 -3.24
CA ASN A 350 -12.89 8.77 -1.94
C ASN A 350 -11.59 9.27 -1.34
N GLN A 351 -11.57 9.47 -0.01
CA GLN A 351 -10.39 9.96 0.71
C GLN A 351 -10.41 9.42 2.14
N VAL A 352 -9.25 8.92 2.60
CA VAL A 352 -9.02 8.53 3.99
C VAL A 352 -7.62 9.03 4.39
N GLY A 353 -7.54 9.89 5.41
CA GLY A 353 -6.28 10.52 5.78
C GLY A 353 -5.64 11.25 4.60
N SER A 354 -4.39 10.92 4.28
CA SER A 354 -3.59 11.51 3.21
C SER A 354 -3.59 10.72 1.89
N VAL A 355 -4.55 9.78 1.72
CA VAL A 355 -4.73 9.00 0.50
C VAL A 355 -6.10 9.24 -0.10
N LEU A 356 -6.19 9.36 -1.43
CA LEU A 356 -7.45 9.62 -2.13
C LEU A 356 -7.45 8.98 -3.53
N SER A 357 -8.64 8.79 -4.10
CA SER A 357 -8.80 8.32 -5.48
C SER A 357 -10.03 8.96 -6.14
N PRO A 358 -9.93 9.44 -7.38
CA PRO A 358 -11.06 9.78 -8.21
C PRO A 358 -11.60 8.51 -8.89
N PHE A 359 -12.88 8.24 -8.78
CA PHE A 359 -13.59 7.17 -9.48
C PHE A 359 -14.52 7.79 -10.54
N PHE A 360 -14.37 7.39 -11.79
CA PHE A 360 -15.20 7.89 -12.90
C PHE A 360 -16.53 7.13 -12.96
N THR A 361 -17.35 7.37 -11.96
CA THR A 361 -18.73 6.85 -11.82
C THR A 361 -19.59 7.87 -11.09
N PRO A 362 -20.90 7.97 -11.38
CA PRO A 362 -21.83 8.78 -10.60
C PRO A 362 -22.19 8.14 -9.24
N ASP A 363 -21.96 6.84 -9.08
CA ASP A 363 -22.38 6.07 -7.92
C ASP A 363 -21.33 6.07 -6.81
N ASP A 364 -21.74 5.86 -5.56
CA ASP A 364 -20.82 5.72 -4.44
C ASP A 364 -19.98 4.45 -4.58
N VAL A 365 -18.73 4.50 -4.14
CA VAL A 365 -17.77 3.40 -4.25
C VAL A 365 -17.38 2.94 -2.85
N ASN A 366 -17.95 1.81 -2.43
CA ASN A 366 -17.76 1.21 -1.11
C ASN A 366 -17.24 -0.23 -1.16
N THR A 367 -17.24 -0.85 -2.35
CA THR A 367 -16.80 -2.22 -2.59
C THR A 367 -15.95 -2.29 -3.86
N PHE A 368 -15.32 -3.43 -4.08
CA PHE A 368 -14.60 -3.67 -5.35
C PHE A 368 -15.54 -3.75 -6.55
N THR A 369 -16.76 -4.24 -6.35
CA THR A 369 -17.77 -4.28 -7.41
C THR A 369 -18.15 -2.85 -7.87
N ASP A 370 -18.30 -1.92 -6.93
CA ASP A 370 -18.57 -0.51 -7.26
C ASP A 370 -17.36 0.10 -7.99
N ALA A 371 -16.13 -0.15 -7.48
CA ALA A 371 -14.91 0.33 -8.12
C ALA A 371 -14.76 -0.15 -9.57
N LYS A 372 -15.08 -1.43 -9.85
CA LYS A 372 -15.09 -2.01 -11.21
C LYS A 372 -16.10 -1.34 -12.15
N GLY A 373 -17.15 -0.73 -11.60
CA GLY A 373 -18.14 0.05 -12.36
C GLY A 373 -17.61 1.37 -12.93
N SER A 374 -16.41 1.79 -12.55
CA SER A 374 -15.78 3.04 -13.02
C SER A 374 -15.40 2.98 -14.51
N ASP A 375 -15.56 4.09 -15.21
CA ASP A 375 -15.13 4.25 -16.61
C ASP A 375 -13.60 4.45 -16.68
N VAL A 376 -12.90 3.35 -16.89
CA VAL A 376 -11.44 3.35 -17.01
C VAL A 376 -10.94 4.12 -18.25
N GLY A 377 -11.77 4.24 -19.29
CA GLY A 377 -11.45 5.04 -20.48
C GLY A 377 -11.47 6.54 -20.18
N LYS A 378 -12.45 7.02 -19.38
CA LYS A 378 -12.45 8.38 -18.88
C LYS A 378 -11.26 8.65 -17.98
N TYR A 379 -10.93 7.72 -17.08
CA TYR A 379 -9.73 7.84 -16.25
C TYR A 379 -8.47 7.98 -17.10
N ALA A 380 -8.32 7.17 -18.15
CA ALA A 380 -7.14 7.25 -19.03
C ALA A 380 -7.00 8.63 -19.69
N ARG A 381 -8.12 9.23 -20.17
CA ARG A 381 -8.11 10.59 -20.71
C ARG A 381 -7.81 11.65 -19.64
N TYR A 382 -8.38 11.50 -18.45
CA TYR A 382 -8.08 12.36 -17.30
C TYR A 382 -6.58 12.30 -16.95
N PHE A 383 -6.04 11.10 -16.82
CA PHE A 383 -4.61 10.88 -16.55
C PHE A 383 -3.73 11.58 -17.59
N ALA A 384 -4.03 11.39 -18.88
CA ALA A 384 -3.26 12.01 -19.97
C ALA A 384 -3.29 13.55 -19.89
N GLY A 385 -4.48 14.13 -19.71
CA GLY A 385 -4.64 15.58 -19.59
C GLY A 385 -3.95 16.17 -18.36
N MET A 386 -3.98 15.46 -17.22
CA MET A 386 -3.25 15.87 -16.00
C MET A 386 -1.73 15.79 -16.21
N LEU A 387 -1.24 14.70 -16.82
CA LEU A 387 0.19 14.51 -17.09
C LEU A 387 0.74 15.61 -18.02
N GLU A 388 -0.01 16.01 -19.06
CA GLU A 388 0.33 17.10 -19.95
C GLU A 388 0.45 18.46 -19.24
N ARG A 389 -0.28 18.63 -18.13
CA ARG A 389 -0.27 19.83 -17.28
C ARG A 389 0.73 19.76 -16.12
N GLY A 390 1.58 18.74 -16.13
CA GLY A 390 2.63 18.58 -15.12
C GLY A 390 2.12 18.00 -13.79
N ILE A 391 1.04 17.24 -13.81
CA ILE A 391 0.52 16.52 -12.63
C ILE A 391 0.66 15.01 -12.88
N TYR A 392 1.46 14.34 -12.04
CA TYR A 392 1.73 12.91 -12.18
C TYR A 392 0.84 12.11 -11.23
N LEU A 393 -0.15 11.45 -11.81
CA LEU A 393 -1.08 10.56 -11.11
C LEU A 393 -0.65 9.09 -11.30
N ALA A 394 -1.30 8.17 -10.61
CA ALA A 394 -1.12 6.75 -10.85
C ALA A 394 -1.67 6.37 -12.24
N PRO A 395 -0.93 5.60 -13.07
CA PRO A 395 -1.35 5.25 -14.43
C PRO A 395 -2.38 4.09 -14.46
N ALA A 396 -3.29 4.06 -13.51
CA ALA A 396 -4.40 3.11 -13.43
C ALA A 396 -5.51 3.63 -12.50
N GLN A 397 -6.78 3.38 -12.85
CA GLN A 397 -7.96 3.78 -12.08
C GLN A 397 -7.95 3.21 -10.64
N PHE A 398 -7.40 2.01 -10.46
CA PHE A 398 -7.47 1.28 -9.19
C PHE A 398 -6.28 1.53 -8.26
N GLU A 399 -5.57 2.62 -8.48
CA GLU A 399 -4.44 3.03 -7.65
C GLU A 399 -4.77 4.29 -6.85
N ALA A 400 -4.09 4.47 -5.73
CA ALA A 400 -4.27 5.63 -4.86
C ALA A 400 -3.34 6.80 -5.25
N MET A 401 -3.84 8.01 -5.01
CA MET A 401 -3.03 9.22 -4.90
C MET A 401 -2.55 9.37 -3.46
N PHE A 402 -1.31 9.82 -3.30
CA PHE A 402 -0.68 10.03 -2.00
C PHE A 402 -0.26 11.49 -1.85
N VAL A 403 -0.55 12.08 -0.69
CA VAL A 403 -0.06 13.41 -0.34
C VAL A 403 1.18 13.26 0.56
N SER A 404 2.19 14.09 0.32
CA SER A 404 3.39 14.19 1.14
C SER A 404 3.48 15.55 1.84
N ALA A 405 4.32 15.63 2.88
CA ALA A 405 4.57 16.88 3.59
C ALA A 405 5.22 17.98 2.71
N ALA A 406 5.75 17.61 1.56
CA ALA A 406 6.38 18.54 0.62
C ALA A 406 5.38 19.23 -0.32
N HIS A 407 4.12 18.73 -0.42
CA HIS A 407 3.11 19.38 -1.26
C HIS A 407 2.72 20.75 -0.71
N SER A 408 2.84 21.79 -1.53
CA SER A 408 2.58 23.17 -1.16
C SER A 408 1.16 23.64 -1.51
N GLY A 409 0.76 24.80 -1.01
CA GLY A 409 -0.49 25.46 -1.42
C GLY A 409 -0.52 25.81 -2.91
N GLU A 410 0.63 26.08 -3.51
CA GLU A 410 0.75 26.32 -4.96
C GLU A 410 0.53 25.05 -5.76
N ASP A 411 1.06 23.91 -5.29
CA ASP A 411 0.83 22.60 -5.92
C ASP A 411 -0.66 22.23 -5.88
N HIS A 412 -1.32 22.52 -4.76
CA HIS A 412 -2.77 22.33 -4.61
C HIS A 412 -3.55 23.16 -5.63
N ARG A 413 -3.25 24.46 -5.75
CA ARG A 413 -3.92 25.36 -6.71
C ARG A 413 -3.74 24.88 -8.16
N ARG A 414 -2.51 24.60 -8.55
CA ARG A 414 -2.16 24.11 -9.89
C ARG A 414 -2.87 22.79 -10.22
N THR A 415 -2.96 21.89 -9.25
CA THR A 415 -3.65 20.60 -9.44
C THR A 415 -5.14 20.78 -9.67
N LEU A 416 -5.81 21.66 -8.91
CA LEU A 416 -7.23 21.92 -9.10
C LEU A 416 -7.50 22.68 -10.40
N GLU A 417 -6.64 23.61 -10.81
CA GLU A 417 -6.76 24.28 -12.10
C GLU A 417 -6.65 23.28 -13.26
N ALA A 418 -5.63 22.43 -13.24
CA ALA A 418 -5.46 21.37 -14.22
C ALA A 418 -6.66 20.42 -14.26
N ALA A 419 -7.14 19.98 -13.09
CA ALA A 419 -8.31 19.11 -13.00
C ALA A 419 -9.58 19.78 -13.55
N GLY A 420 -9.76 21.09 -13.29
CA GLY A 420 -10.90 21.86 -13.79
C GLY A 420 -10.93 21.92 -15.31
N GLU A 421 -9.79 22.17 -15.94
CA GLU A 421 -9.67 22.18 -17.40
C GLU A 421 -9.90 20.80 -18.02
N VAL A 422 -9.28 19.76 -17.43
CA VAL A 422 -9.36 18.39 -17.95
C VAL A 422 -10.76 17.82 -17.79
N LEU A 423 -11.39 17.94 -16.60
CA LEU A 423 -12.74 17.44 -16.36
C LEU A 423 -13.80 18.21 -17.18
N GLY A 424 -13.57 19.50 -17.42
CA GLY A 424 -14.46 20.30 -18.28
C GLY A 424 -14.39 19.93 -19.76
N ALA A 425 -13.36 19.20 -20.19
CA ALA A 425 -13.17 18.74 -21.56
C ALA A 425 -13.51 17.25 -21.79
N LEU A 426 -13.86 16.48 -20.73
CA LEU A 426 -14.21 15.06 -20.81
C LEU A 426 -15.68 14.81 -21.12
#